data_044de078f8106c661b1a6feb92cbf752
#
_entry.id   044de078f8106c661b1a6feb92cbf752
#
_cell.length_a   1.000
_cell.length_b   1.000
_cell.length_c   1.000
_cell.angle_alpha   90.00
_cell.angle_beta   90.00
_cell.angle_gamma   90.00
#
_symmetry.space_group_name_H-M   'P 1'
#
loop_
_entity.id
_entity.type
_entity.pdbx_description
1 polymer ?
#
loop_
_entity_poly.entity_id
_entity_poly.type
_entity_poly.pdbx_seq_one_letter_code
_entity_poly.pdbx_strand_id
1 'polypeptide(L)'
;MQHLQPEELLIWKNENKPHLLVDIREEYEVAICTLGGMHIPMEYVMEQYASLPKENPIVFHCNSGKRSDALVYMIEKKFPGDAIYSLAGGVQGYAEQCAPEIKCSL
;
A
#
# COMPACT_ATOMS: atom_id res chain seq x y z
N MET A 1 2.01 4.18 -14.21
CA MET A 1 1.77 3.80 -12.81
C MET A 1 0.35 3.30 -12.65
N GLN A 2 0.18 2.22 -11.89
CA GLN A 2 -1.14 1.67 -11.64
C GLN A 2 -1.61 2.04 -10.23
N HIS A 3 -2.84 2.52 -10.15
CA HIS A 3 -3.49 2.82 -8.88
C HIS A 3 -4.54 1.76 -8.58
N LEU A 4 -4.61 1.33 -7.33
CA LEU A 4 -5.70 0.48 -6.85
C LEU A 4 -6.66 1.37 -6.08
N GLN A 5 -7.94 1.32 -6.43
CA GLN A 5 -8.95 2.10 -5.73
C GLN A 5 -9.33 1.42 -4.40
N PRO A 6 -9.78 2.18 -3.40
CA PRO A 6 -10.17 1.57 -2.12
C PRO A 6 -11.18 0.43 -2.27
N GLU A 7 -12.19 0.59 -3.12
CA GLU A 7 -13.21 -0.42 -3.34
C GLU A 7 -12.62 -1.69 -3.95
N GLU A 8 -11.61 -1.53 -4.80
CA GLU A 8 -10.94 -2.68 -5.41
C GLU A 8 -10.15 -3.46 -4.35
N LEU A 9 -9.49 -2.77 -3.43
CA LEU A 9 -8.78 -3.44 -2.35
C LEU A 9 -9.76 -4.18 -1.44
N LEU A 10 -10.92 -3.57 -1.15
CA LEU A 10 -11.96 -4.21 -0.35
C LEU A 10 -12.44 -5.49 -1.03
N ILE A 11 -12.66 -5.46 -2.34
CA ILE A 11 -13.06 -6.64 -3.11
C ILE A 11 -12.00 -7.72 -3.02
N TRP A 12 -10.72 -7.36 -3.20
CA TRP A 12 -9.63 -8.31 -3.09
C TRP A 12 -9.61 -8.99 -1.73
N LYS A 13 -9.81 -8.21 -0.65
CA LYS A 13 -9.85 -8.76 0.70
C LYS A 13 -11.03 -9.70 0.89
N ASN A 14 -12.21 -9.30 0.43
CA ASN A 14 -13.43 -10.09 0.61
C ASN A 14 -13.39 -11.38 -0.20
N GLU A 15 -12.76 -11.36 -1.36
CA GLU A 15 -12.65 -12.54 -2.23
C GLU A 15 -11.39 -13.38 -1.95
N ASN A 16 -10.62 -12.98 -0.97
CA ASN A 16 -9.36 -13.64 -0.62
C ASN A 16 -8.41 -13.73 -1.83
N LYS A 17 -8.40 -12.69 -2.67
CA LYS A 17 -7.47 -12.64 -3.80
C LYS A 17 -6.05 -12.46 -3.27
N PRO A 18 -5.10 -13.34 -3.63
CA PRO A 18 -3.74 -13.22 -3.13
C PRO A 18 -3.10 -11.91 -3.56
N HIS A 19 -2.58 -11.18 -2.59
CA HIS A 19 -1.84 -9.93 -2.82
C HIS A 19 -0.99 -9.64 -1.58
N LEU A 20 0.03 -8.82 -1.76
CA LEU A 20 0.86 -8.35 -0.64
C LEU A 20 0.55 -6.88 -0.42
N LEU A 21 0.10 -6.54 0.79
CA LEU A 21 -0.17 -5.16 1.17
C LEU A 21 1.00 -4.66 2.00
N VAL A 22 1.60 -3.53 1.58
CA VAL A 22 2.78 -2.97 2.24
C VAL A 22 2.50 -1.53 2.65
N ASP A 23 2.55 -1.29 3.97
CA ASP A 23 2.42 0.04 4.55
C ASP A 23 3.82 0.66 4.63
N ILE A 24 4.01 1.82 3.99
CA ILE A 24 5.32 2.47 3.93
C ILE A 24 5.43 3.69 4.83
N ARG A 25 4.47 3.84 5.76
CA ARG A 25 4.43 4.99 6.66
C ARG A 25 5.43 4.83 7.82
N GLU A 26 5.54 5.88 8.62
CA GLU A 26 6.37 5.83 9.82
C GLU A 26 5.72 4.97 10.89
N GLU A 27 6.55 4.49 11.81
CA GLU A 27 6.09 3.59 12.86
C GLU A 27 4.97 4.21 13.71
N TYR A 28 5.07 5.52 14.03
CA TYR A 28 4.04 6.17 14.83
C TYR A 28 2.71 6.28 14.08
N GLU A 29 2.75 6.38 12.76
CA GLU A 29 1.53 6.42 11.95
C GLU A 29 0.82 5.07 11.99
N VAL A 30 1.57 3.99 11.87
CA VAL A 30 1.03 2.64 11.90
C VAL A 30 0.42 2.34 13.28
N ALA A 31 1.03 2.87 14.34
CA ALA A 31 0.53 2.67 15.69
C ALA A 31 -0.84 3.32 15.91
N ILE A 32 -1.13 4.41 15.19
CA ILE A 32 -2.42 5.11 15.30
C ILE A 32 -3.51 4.33 14.58
N CYS A 33 -3.23 3.86 13.38
CA CYS A 33 -4.17 3.05 12.62
C CYS A 33 -3.44 2.25 11.55
N THR A 34 -3.99 1.12 11.17
CA THR A 34 -3.38 0.26 10.14
C THR A 34 -4.46 -0.49 9.38
N LEU A 35 -4.15 -0.84 8.13
CA LEU A 35 -4.98 -1.72 7.32
C LEU A 35 -4.54 -3.18 7.46
N GLY A 36 -3.57 -3.47 8.30
CA GLY A 36 -2.94 -4.77 8.36
C GLY A 36 -1.87 -4.88 7.28
N GLY A 37 -1.31 -6.05 7.11
CA GLY A 37 -0.29 -6.26 6.11
C GLY A 37 1.11 -6.02 6.65
N MET A 38 2.07 -5.95 5.73
CA MET A 38 3.47 -5.79 6.07
C MET A 38 3.81 -4.31 6.26
N HIS A 39 4.67 -4.02 7.21
CA HIS A 39 5.14 -2.65 7.43
C HIS A 39 6.61 -2.54 7.04
N ILE A 40 6.89 -1.73 6.03
CA ILE A 40 8.26 -1.41 5.61
C ILE A 40 8.32 0.10 5.42
N PRO A 41 8.91 0.86 6.34
CA PRO A 41 9.05 2.30 6.15
C PRO A 41 9.67 2.62 4.79
N MET A 42 9.18 3.69 4.16
CA MET A 42 9.55 4.02 2.79
C MET A 42 11.04 3.99 2.53
N GLU A 43 11.85 4.48 3.48
CA GLU A 43 13.30 4.57 3.32
C GLU A 43 13.98 3.21 3.16
N TYR A 44 13.33 2.12 3.58
CA TYR A 44 13.90 0.78 3.50
C TYR A 44 13.35 -0.06 2.36
N VAL A 45 12.32 0.43 1.66
CA VAL A 45 11.65 -0.39 0.64
C VAL A 45 12.58 -0.77 -0.51
N MET A 46 13.34 0.19 -1.03
CA MET A 46 14.18 -0.09 -2.19
C MET A 46 15.21 -1.18 -1.92
N GLU A 47 15.81 -1.20 -0.73
CA GLU A 47 16.78 -2.24 -0.42
C GLU A 47 16.15 -3.60 -0.13
N GLN A 48 14.87 -3.62 0.29
CA GLN A 48 14.18 -4.87 0.59
C GLN A 48 13.32 -5.38 -0.57
N TYR A 49 13.10 -4.55 -1.58
CA TYR A 49 12.15 -4.88 -2.65
C TYR A 49 12.47 -6.20 -3.34
N ALA A 50 13.73 -6.46 -3.64
CA ALA A 50 14.12 -7.68 -4.34
C ALA A 50 13.79 -8.95 -3.55
N SER A 51 13.68 -8.84 -2.22
CA SER A 51 13.36 -9.97 -1.35
C SER A 51 11.86 -10.20 -1.19
N LEU A 52 11.04 -9.28 -1.67
CA LEU A 52 9.58 -9.43 -1.54
C LEU A 52 9.07 -10.49 -2.52
N PRO A 53 8.06 -11.28 -2.12
CA PRO A 53 7.46 -12.25 -3.02
C PRO A 53 6.78 -11.54 -4.20
N LYS A 54 6.99 -12.05 -5.39
CA LYS A 54 6.50 -11.43 -6.63
C LYS A 54 5.42 -12.23 -7.35
N GLU A 55 5.00 -13.36 -6.79
CA GLU A 55 4.00 -14.20 -7.44
C GLU A 55 2.60 -13.60 -7.45
N ASN A 56 2.36 -12.61 -6.59
CA ASN A 56 1.07 -11.93 -6.50
C ASN A 56 1.28 -10.42 -6.56
N PRO A 57 0.23 -9.64 -6.89
CA PRO A 57 0.36 -8.18 -6.91
C PRO A 57 0.80 -7.62 -5.57
N ILE A 58 1.59 -6.55 -5.60
CA ILE A 58 2.01 -5.82 -4.40
C ILE A 58 1.32 -4.47 -4.41
N VAL A 59 0.67 -4.14 -3.29
CA VAL A 59 0.00 -2.84 -3.10
C VAL A 59 0.73 -2.06 -2.04
N PHE A 60 1.33 -0.94 -2.44
CA PHE A 60 1.99 -0.03 -1.50
C PHE A 60 1.01 1.06 -1.10
N HIS A 61 1.00 1.44 0.18
CA HIS A 61 0.15 2.54 0.61
C HIS A 61 0.82 3.39 1.68
N CYS A 62 0.40 4.64 1.71
CA CYS A 62 0.77 5.58 2.76
C CYS A 62 -0.49 6.21 3.31
N ASN A 63 -0.40 7.41 3.90
CA ASN A 63 -1.56 8.05 4.49
C ASN A 63 -2.52 8.63 3.45
N SER A 64 -2.00 9.36 2.45
CA SER A 64 -2.83 10.04 1.44
C SER A 64 -2.60 9.56 0.01
N GLY A 65 -1.57 8.76 -0.22
CA GLY A 65 -1.19 8.29 -1.54
C GLY A 65 0.03 8.97 -2.13
N LYS A 66 0.45 10.11 -1.59
CA LYS A 66 1.57 10.87 -2.17
C LYS A 66 2.90 10.14 -2.08
N ARG A 67 3.24 9.61 -0.91
CA ARG A 67 4.50 8.89 -0.73
C ARG A 67 4.50 7.58 -1.51
N SER A 68 3.38 6.86 -1.51
CA SER A 68 3.30 5.60 -2.24
C SER A 68 3.36 5.81 -3.76
N ASP A 69 2.76 6.90 -4.27
CA ASP A 69 2.86 7.22 -5.68
C ASP A 69 4.32 7.46 -6.09
N ALA A 70 5.04 8.24 -5.29
CA ALA A 70 6.45 8.53 -5.58
C ALA A 70 7.29 7.25 -5.55
N LEU A 71 7.05 6.41 -4.55
CA LEU A 71 7.80 5.16 -4.39
C LEU A 71 7.53 4.19 -5.53
N VAL A 72 6.25 3.99 -5.88
CA VAL A 72 5.88 3.08 -6.96
C VAL A 72 6.47 3.55 -8.29
N TYR A 73 6.47 4.86 -8.52
CA TYR A 73 7.10 5.42 -9.71
C TYR A 73 8.59 5.03 -9.79
N MET A 74 9.30 5.13 -8.68
CA MET A 74 10.72 4.76 -8.62
C MET A 74 10.94 3.27 -8.83
N ILE A 75 10.09 2.44 -8.22
CA ILE A 75 10.19 0.98 -8.37
C ILE A 75 9.95 0.58 -9.83
N GLU A 76 8.95 1.15 -10.47
CA GLU A 76 8.63 0.83 -11.85
C GLU A 76 9.79 1.13 -12.79
N LYS A 77 10.53 2.19 -12.53
CA LYS A 77 11.71 2.53 -13.36
C LYS A 77 12.82 1.49 -13.21
N LYS A 78 13.00 0.98 -12.00
CA LYS A 78 14.09 0.03 -11.73
C LYS A 78 13.69 -1.42 -12.02
N PHE A 79 12.43 -1.75 -11.82
CA PHE A 79 11.90 -3.11 -11.99
C PHE A 79 10.66 -3.09 -12.90
N PRO A 80 10.84 -2.78 -14.18
CA PRO A 80 9.69 -2.71 -15.10
C PRO A 80 9.03 -4.08 -15.27
N GLY A 81 7.70 -4.07 -15.35
CA GLY A 81 6.94 -5.29 -15.57
C GLY A 81 6.40 -5.96 -14.33
N ASP A 82 6.84 -5.56 -13.14
CA ASP A 82 6.30 -6.12 -11.91
C ASP A 82 4.87 -5.60 -11.68
N ALA A 83 4.02 -6.45 -11.12
CA ALA A 83 2.63 -6.09 -10.81
C ALA A 83 2.57 -5.34 -9.49
N ILE A 84 2.75 -4.02 -9.54
CA ILE A 84 2.73 -3.18 -8.35
C ILE A 84 1.71 -2.06 -8.49
N TYR A 85 1.12 -1.68 -7.37
CA TYR A 85 0.07 -0.68 -7.31
C TYR A 85 0.33 0.30 -6.16
N SER A 86 -0.14 1.54 -6.34
CA SER A 86 -0.25 2.49 -5.23
C SER A 86 -1.72 2.59 -4.86
N LEU A 87 -2.05 2.49 -3.58
CA LEU A 87 -3.44 2.61 -3.12
C LEU A 87 -3.88 4.07 -3.21
N ALA A 88 -4.84 4.33 -4.08
CA ALA A 88 -5.36 5.69 -4.28
C ALA A 88 -5.97 6.22 -2.99
N GLY A 89 -5.57 7.43 -2.60
CA GLY A 89 -6.06 8.05 -1.37
C GLY A 89 -5.47 7.50 -0.09
N GLY A 90 -4.66 6.46 -0.18
CA GLY A 90 -4.00 5.87 0.98
C GLY A 90 -4.96 5.33 2.04
N VAL A 91 -4.46 5.23 3.28
CA VAL A 91 -5.29 4.72 4.36
C VAL A 91 -6.46 5.64 4.68
N GLN A 92 -6.30 6.96 4.50
CA GLN A 92 -7.39 7.90 4.72
C GLN A 92 -8.55 7.64 3.76
N GLY A 93 -8.25 7.50 2.47
CA GLY A 93 -9.28 7.24 1.47
C GLY A 93 -9.97 5.90 1.70
N TYR A 94 -9.20 4.88 2.04
CA TYR A 94 -9.77 3.57 2.33
C TYR A 94 -10.69 3.63 3.55
N ALA A 95 -10.25 4.30 4.62
CA ALA A 95 -11.06 4.42 5.83
C ALA A 95 -12.37 5.14 5.57
N GLU A 96 -12.32 6.24 4.81
CA GLU A 96 -13.53 7.01 4.50
C GLU A 96 -14.53 6.23 3.65
N GLN A 97 -14.04 5.50 2.65
CA GLN A 97 -14.91 4.86 1.67
C GLN A 97 -15.32 3.45 2.05
N CYS A 98 -14.45 2.71 2.74
CA CYS A 98 -14.65 1.28 2.94
C CYS A 98 -14.66 0.85 4.40
N ALA A 99 -14.09 1.63 5.31
CA ALA A 99 -13.91 1.21 6.69
C ALA A 99 -13.99 2.41 7.64
N PRO A 100 -15.17 3.04 7.75
CA PRO A 100 -15.32 4.24 8.59
C PRO A 100 -15.05 3.99 10.08
N GLU A 101 -15.01 2.73 10.50
CA GLU A 101 -14.65 2.37 11.87
C GLU A 101 -13.17 2.55 12.16
N ILE A 102 -12.33 2.64 11.13
CA ILE A 102 -10.90 2.90 11.31
C ILE A 102 -10.68 4.39 11.60
N LYS A 103 -10.08 4.67 12.75
CA LYS A 103 -9.82 6.05 13.17
C LYS A 103 -8.36 6.41 12.90
N CYS A 104 -8.14 7.20 11.87
CA CYS A 104 -6.80 7.64 11.48
C CYS A 104 -6.66 9.14 11.61
N SER A 105 -6.58 9.61 12.84
CA SER A 105 -6.43 11.05 13.14
C SER A 105 -4.95 11.44 13.09
N LEU A 106 -4.48 11.77 11.89
CA LEU A 106 -3.09 12.19 11.70
C LEU A 106 -2.98 13.66 11.33
#